data_85202e48562c2c313241794cea69ae08
#
_entry.id   85202e48562c2c313241794cea69ae08
#
_cell.length_a   1.000
_cell.length_b   1.000
_cell.length_c   1.000
_cell.angle_alpha   90.00
_cell.angle_beta   90.00
_cell.angle_gamma   90.00
#
_symmetry.space_group_name_H-M   'P 1'
#
loop_
_entity.id
_entity.type
_entity.pdbx_description
1 polymer ?
#
loop_
_entity_poly.entity_id
_entity_poly.type
_entity_poly.pdbx_seq_one_letter_code
_entity_poly.pdbx_strand_id
1 'polypeptide(L)'
;MMPGASHARPPRTQAEQQRLEAALRDIFETRVAFNKMLGVVVESFEPVHPVVRFDMRPELVGHFLFGRLHGGAISAVLDATGGFALMCGIADKHRDESTEQVLQR
;
A
#
# COMPACT_ATOMS: atom_id res chain seq x y z
N MET A 1 -17.57 31.72 10.31
CA MET A 1 -18.04 30.52 9.64
C MET A 1 -16.99 30.05 8.61
N MET A 2 -16.85 28.78 8.46
CA MET A 2 -15.92 28.18 7.51
C MET A 2 -16.72 27.68 6.31
N PRO A 3 -16.81 28.43 5.22
CA PRO A 3 -17.66 28.04 4.09
C PRO A 3 -17.33 26.67 3.53
N GLY A 4 -16.04 26.33 3.48
CA GLY A 4 -15.61 25.03 2.98
C GLY A 4 -16.08 23.85 3.83
N ALA A 5 -16.24 24.07 5.15
CA ALA A 5 -16.66 23.00 6.05
C ALA A 5 -18.10 22.56 5.81
N SER A 6 -18.98 23.48 5.38
CA SER A 6 -20.40 23.16 5.13
C SER A 6 -20.59 22.31 3.88
N HIS A 7 -19.60 22.25 3.00
CA HIS A 7 -19.64 21.47 1.76
C HIS A 7 -18.72 20.27 1.78
N ALA A 8 -17.93 20.11 2.84
CA ALA A 8 -17.01 18.98 2.94
C ALA A 8 -17.82 17.71 3.23
N ARG A 9 -17.47 16.63 2.54
CA ARG A 9 -18.00 15.32 2.89
C ARG A 9 -17.49 14.92 4.27
N PRO A 10 -18.29 14.19 5.04
CA PRO A 10 -17.77 13.60 6.27
C PRO A 10 -16.63 12.62 5.94
N PRO A 11 -15.73 12.38 6.89
CA PRO A 11 -14.70 11.37 6.70
C PRO A 11 -15.33 10.03 6.33
N ARG A 12 -14.57 9.21 5.61
CA ARG A 12 -15.03 7.88 5.24
C ARG A 12 -15.46 7.10 6.48
N THR A 13 -16.56 6.36 6.34
CA THR A 13 -16.99 5.43 7.38
C THR A 13 -15.99 4.28 7.48
N GLN A 14 -16.10 3.48 8.53
CA GLN A 14 -15.26 2.30 8.68
C GLN A 14 -15.46 1.33 7.51
N ALA A 15 -16.70 1.16 7.05
CA ALA A 15 -16.98 0.29 5.91
C ALA A 15 -16.36 0.81 4.62
N GLU A 16 -16.41 2.12 4.38
CA GLU A 16 -15.78 2.74 3.22
C GLU A 16 -14.25 2.63 3.29
N GLN A 17 -13.67 2.81 4.46
CA GLN A 17 -12.24 2.67 4.67
C GLN A 17 -11.79 1.23 4.39
N GLN A 18 -12.54 0.24 4.87
CA GLN A 18 -12.24 -1.17 4.60
C GLN A 18 -12.32 -1.49 3.11
N ARG A 19 -13.28 -0.90 2.41
CA ARG A 19 -13.42 -1.07 0.97
C ARG A 19 -12.24 -0.47 0.22
N LEU A 20 -11.81 0.72 0.64
CA LEU A 20 -10.62 1.35 0.06
C LEU A 20 -9.38 0.50 0.30
N GLU A 21 -9.19 0.01 1.52
CA GLU A 21 -8.05 -0.84 1.87
C GLU A 21 -8.05 -2.13 1.05
N ALA A 22 -9.23 -2.74 0.85
CA ALA A 22 -9.33 -3.94 0.03
C ALA A 22 -8.94 -3.66 -1.43
N ALA A 23 -9.36 -2.52 -1.97
CA ALA A 23 -9.00 -2.12 -3.34
C ALA A 23 -7.50 -1.84 -3.47
N LEU A 24 -6.91 -1.13 -2.51
CA LEU A 24 -5.48 -0.84 -2.49
C LEU A 24 -4.66 -2.12 -2.33
N ARG A 25 -5.12 -3.04 -1.49
CA ARG A 25 -4.47 -4.34 -1.31
C ARG A 25 -4.48 -5.12 -2.62
N ASP A 26 -5.60 -5.19 -3.29
CA ASP A 26 -5.71 -5.90 -4.56
C ASP A 26 -4.76 -5.32 -5.61
N ILE A 27 -4.70 -4.00 -5.71
CA ILE A 27 -3.79 -3.35 -6.65
C ILE A 27 -2.34 -3.67 -6.29
N PHE A 28 -1.96 -3.42 -5.05
CA PHE A 28 -0.57 -3.53 -4.61
C PHE A 28 -0.06 -4.97 -4.61
N GLU A 29 -0.86 -5.91 -4.11
CA GLU A 29 -0.42 -7.31 -3.96
C GLU A 29 -0.62 -8.13 -5.22
N THR A 30 -1.63 -7.80 -6.04
CA THR A 30 -2.08 -8.68 -7.12
C THR A 30 -1.93 -8.07 -8.49
N ARG A 31 -2.27 -6.79 -8.68
CA ARG A 31 -2.30 -6.17 -10.01
C ARG A 31 -0.97 -5.58 -10.44
N VAL A 32 -0.12 -5.19 -9.51
CA VAL A 32 1.25 -4.84 -9.84
C VAL A 32 2.03 -6.15 -9.96
N ALA A 33 2.28 -6.56 -11.19
CA ALA A 33 2.84 -7.88 -11.49
C ALA A 33 4.17 -8.14 -10.75
N PHE A 34 5.02 -7.14 -10.67
CA PHE A 34 6.32 -7.26 -10.00
C PHE A 34 6.14 -7.49 -8.50
N ASN A 35 5.21 -6.77 -7.87
CA ASN A 35 4.90 -6.97 -6.45
C ASN A 35 4.36 -8.38 -6.20
N LYS A 36 3.50 -8.84 -7.11
CA LYS A 36 2.95 -10.20 -7.02
C LYS A 36 4.06 -11.25 -7.09
N MET A 37 5.02 -11.04 -7.98
CA MET A 37 6.19 -11.92 -8.11
C MET A 37 7.02 -11.93 -6.83
N LEU A 38 7.21 -10.78 -6.20
CA LEU A 38 7.94 -10.65 -4.94
C LEU A 38 7.19 -11.26 -3.77
N GLY A 39 5.87 -11.42 -3.88
CA GLY A 39 5.04 -11.97 -2.82
C GLY A 39 4.80 -11.00 -1.66
N VAL A 40 4.73 -9.70 -1.96
CA VAL A 40 4.50 -8.69 -0.93
C VAL A 40 3.09 -8.80 -0.38
N VAL A 41 2.96 -8.58 0.92
CA VAL A 41 1.69 -8.60 1.64
C VAL A 41 1.60 -7.37 2.52
N VAL A 42 0.47 -6.68 2.47
CA VAL A 42 0.24 -5.52 3.33
C VAL A 42 -0.21 -6.00 4.71
N GLU A 43 0.57 -5.66 5.73
CA GLU A 43 0.24 -5.96 7.13
C GLU A 43 -0.53 -4.81 7.77
N SER A 44 -0.24 -3.57 7.40
CA SER A 44 -0.89 -2.41 8.00
C SER A 44 -1.07 -1.30 6.97
N PHE A 45 -2.27 -0.71 6.98
CA PHE A 45 -2.59 0.49 6.19
C PHE A 45 -2.49 1.77 7.02
N GLU A 46 -1.99 1.67 8.25
CA GLU A 46 -1.86 2.83 9.14
C GLU A 46 -1.04 3.91 8.47
N PRO A 47 -1.57 5.13 8.23
CA PRO A 47 -0.86 6.15 7.44
C PRO A 47 0.47 6.57 8.06
N VAL A 48 0.56 6.56 9.40
CA VAL A 48 1.79 6.93 10.10
C VAL A 48 2.78 5.79 10.15
N HIS A 49 2.29 4.56 10.04
CA HIS A 49 3.13 3.38 10.18
C HIS A 49 2.64 2.24 9.27
N PRO A 50 2.69 2.44 7.95
CA PRO A 50 2.34 1.36 7.02
C PRO A 50 3.39 0.25 7.11
N VAL A 51 2.93 -0.99 7.00
CA VAL A 51 3.81 -2.16 7.09
C VAL A 51 3.53 -3.10 5.94
N VAL A 52 4.60 -3.47 5.24
CA VAL A 52 4.58 -4.45 4.16
C VAL A 52 5.53 -5.57 4.52
N ARG A 53 5.11 -6.79 4.26
CA ARG A 53 5.91 -8.00 4.52
C ARG A 53 6.12 -8.76 3.22
N PHE A 54 7.23 -9.45 3.12
CA PHE A 54 7.40 -10.51 2.13
C PHE A 54 8.21 -11.64 2.77
N ASP A 55 7.99 -12.85 2.27
CA ASP A 55 8.62 -14.03 2.83
C ASP A 55 9.73 -14.52 1.90
N MET A 56 10.77 -15.12 2.49
CA MET A 56 11.86 -15.69 1.73
C MET A 56 11.38 -16.83 0.86
N ARG A 57 11.79 -16.85 -0.38
CA ARG A 57 11.51 -17.91 -1.34
C ARG A 57 12.76 -18.18 -2.16
N PRO A 58 12.90 -19.40 -2.74
CA PRO A 58 14.07 -19.73 -3.55
C PRO A 58 14.35 -18.74 -4.67
N GLU A 59 13.31 -18.17 -5.27
CA GLU A 59 13.43 -17.20 -6.37
C GLU A 59 14.09 -15.90 -5.94
N LEU A 60 14.13 -15.62 -4.65
CA LEU A 60 14.70 -14.38 -4.10
C LEU A 60 16.14 -14.56 -3.61
N VAL A 61 16.72 -15.74 -3.79
CA VAL A 61 18.09 -16.01 -3.36
C VAL A 61 19.07 -15.29 -4.29
N GLY A 62 19.94 -14.48 -3.69
CA GLY A 62 21.01 -13.79 -4.43
C GLY A 62 22.34 -14.50 -4.36
N HIS A 63 22.59 -15.19 -3.25
CA HIS A 63 23.85 -15.93 -3.05
C HIS A 63 23.51 -17.40 -2.82
N PHE A 64 23.70 -18.21 -3.85
CA PHE A 64 23.21 -19.59 -3.86
C PHE A 64 23.89 -20.49 -2.80
N LEU A 65 25.15 -20.21 -2.44
CA LEU A 65 25.87 -21.02 -1.45
C LEU A 65 25.34 -20.84 -0.03
N PHE A 66 24.90 -19.63 0.30
CA PHE A 66 24.46 -19.30 1.67
C PHE A 66 22.97 -19.04 1.76
N GLY A 67 22.21 -19.14 0.67
CA GLY A 67 20.78 -18.93 0.66
C GLY A 67 20.38 -17.52 1.08
N ARG A 68 21.23 -16.52 0.82
CA ARG A 68 20.96 -15.13 1.23
C ARG A 68 20.01 -14.44 0.28
N LEU A 69 19.17 -13.60 0.84
CA LEU A 69 18.24 -12.78 0.10
C LEU A 69 18.97 -11.85 -0.87
N HIS A 70 18.49 -11.78 -2.09
CA HIS A 70 19.07 -10.90 -3.12
C HIS A 70 18.85 -9.43 -2.73
N GLY A 71 19.92 -8.62 -2.79
CA GLY A 71 19.83 -7.19 -2.49
C GLY A 71 18.87 -6.44 -3.39
N GLY A 72 18.70 -6.89 -4.63
CA GLY A 72 17.71 -6.33 -5.56
C GLY A 72 16.27 -6.55 -5.07
N ALA A 73 15.99 -7.69 -4.43
CA ALA A 73 14.68 -7.94 -3.85
C ALA A 73 14.42 -6.99 -2.68
N ILE A 74 15.43 -6.75 -1.84
CA ILE A 74 15.32 -5.79 -0.73
C ILE A 74 15.03 -4.40 -1.27
N SER A 75 15.80 -3.94 -2.25
CA SER A 75 15.63 -2.61 -2.85
C SER A 75 14.26 -2.46 -3.50
N ALA A 76 13.79 -3.49 -4.20
CA ALA A 76 12.50 -3.48 -4.86
C ALA A 76 11.36 -3.37 -3.85
N VAL A 77 11.43 -4.12 -2.74
CA VAL A 77 10.40 -4.07 -1.70
C VAL A 77 10.43 -2.73 -0.98
N LEU A 78 11.62 -2.17 -0.73
CA LEU A 78 11.74 -0.84 -0.14
C LEU A 78 11.11 0.22 -1.03
N ASP A 79 11.38 0.16 -2.34
CA ASP A 79 10.78 1.10 -3.31
C ASP A 79 9.26 0.97 -3.34
N ALA A 80 8.76 -0.25 -3.43
CA ALA A 80 7.32 -0.52 -3.46
C ALA A 80 6.66 -0.04 -2.17
N THR A 81 7.31 -0.27 -1.03
CA THR A 81 6.80 0.15 0.28
C THR A 81 6.74 1.67 0.39
N GLY A 82 7.74 2.37 -0.16
CA GLY A 82 7.73 3.83 -0.21
C GLY A 82 6.53 4.36 -1.00
N GLY A 83 6.25 3.76 -2.15
CA GLY A 83 5.07 4.11 -2.95
C GLY A 83 3.77 3.80 -2.22
N PHE A 84 3.71 2.66 -1.53
CA PHE A 84 2.55 2.29 -0.73
C PHE A 84 2.33 3.26 0.42
N ALA A 85 3.38 3.66 1.12
CA ALA A 85 3.31 4.63 2.20
C ALA A 85 2.77 5.97 1.72
N LEU A 86 3.23 6.42 0.55
CA LEU A 86 2.72 7.63 -0.08
C LEU A 86 1.23 7.51 -0.38
N MET A 87 0.80 6.37 -0.90
CA MET A 87 -0.60 6.10 -1.21
C MET A 87 -1.47 6.14 0.05
N CYS A 88 -1.02 5.54 1.15
CA CYS A 88 -1.71 5.60 2.42
C CYS A 88 -1.82 7.03 2.94
N GLY A 89 -0.75 7.82 2.79
CA GLY A 89 -0.75 9.22 3.19
C GLY A 89 -1.72 10.06 2.37
N ILE A 90 -1.78 9.83 1.06
CA ILE A 90 -2.73 10.51 0.18
C ILE A 90 -4.17 10.16 0.57
N ALA A 91 -4.45 8.89 0.81
CA ALA A 91 -5.78 8.44 1.21
C ALA A 91 -6.19 9.06 2.55
N ASP A 92 -5.28 9.19 3.50
CA ASP A 92 -5.54 9.82 4.79
C ASP A 92 -5.77 11.33 4.64
N LYS A 93 -4.94 12.00 3.84
CA LYS A 93 -5.08 13.43 3.57
C LYS A 93 -6.43 13.74 2.91
N HIS A 94 -6.93 12.84 2.10
CA HIS A 94 -8.20 12.98 1.37
C HIS A 94 -9.27 12.02 1.90
N ARG A 95 -9.35 11.88 3.22
CA ARG A 95 -10.26 10.95 3.87
C ARG A 95 -11.73 11.30 3.69
N ASP A 96 -12.03 12.49 3.17
CA ASP A 96 -13.36 12.90 2.78
C ASP A 96 -13.74 12.48 1.37
N GLU A 97 -12.82 11.83 0.64
CA GLU A 97 -13.07 11.35 -0.71
C GLU A 97 -13.53 9.90 -0.71
N SER A 98 -14.31 9.54 -1.73
CA SER A 98 -14.73 8.17 -1.94
C SER A 98 -13.54 7.32 -2.37
N THR A 99 -13.72 5.99 -2.31
CA THR A 99 -12.72 5.04 -2.79
C THR A 99 -12.34 5.34 -4.25
N GLU A 100 -13.35 5.58 -5.09
CA GLU A 100 -13.15 5.84 -6.52
C GLU A 100 -12.34 7.12 -6.74
N GLN A 101 -12.60 8.16 -5.96
CA GLN A 101 -11.86 9.42 -6.07
C GLN A 101 -10.39 9.25 -5.68
N VAL A 102 -10.13 8.52 -4.61
CA VAL A 102 -8.76 8.26 -4.16
C VAL A 102 -8.00 7.45 -5.21
N LEU A 103 -8.62 6.43 -5.79
CA LEU A 103 -7.98 5.57 -6.77
C LEU A 103 -7.67 6.27 -8.09
N GLN A 104 -8.25 7.44 -8.33
CA GLN A 104 -7.99 8.23 -9.54
C GLN A 104 -6.88 9.25 -9.36
N ARG A 105 -6.27 9.32 -8.21
CA ARG A 105 -5.20 10.29 -7.95
C ARG A 105 -3.85 9.89 -8.52
#